data_7dbda0bb9e9618bae30d4bbe0af7e0bf
#
_entry.id   7dbda0bb9e9618bae30d4bbe0af7e0bf
#
_cell.length_a   1.000
_cell.length_b   1.000
_cell.length_c   1.000
_cell.angle_alpha   90.00
_cell.angle_beta   90.00
_cell.angle_gamma   90.00
#
_symmetry.space_group_name_H-M   'P 1'
#
loop_
_entity.id
_entity.type
_entity.pdbx_description
1 polymer ?
#
loop_
_entity_poly.entity_id
_entity_poly.type
_entity_poly.pdbx_seq_one_letter_code
_entity_poly.pdbx_strand_id
1 'polypeptide(L)'
;MTLHGTPARAARLALALGLAAAIPAAAHFQELIPATEVVTAGGEARLALALTFTHPMERGPVMDMGEPVRFGVLGPAGRADLKPSLKRVEANGKSSYQADYQVQQPGDYVFFVEPAPYWEPGEGVMIVHYTKVVVGAFGAGEGWDATVGLPVEIEPLVRPYGLWTGNLFRGIVKKDGKPVPFAAVEVEWRNDGSVKPPADPFVTQVIKADGNGVFSYAMPRAGWWGFAALLEGDRPLANPQGKPVPVELGGLIWVRTRDM
;
A
#
# COMPACT_ATOMS: atom_id res chain seq x y z
N MET A 1 29.70 -62.03 -49.00
CA MET A 1 30.09 -61.38 -47.72
C MET A 1 29.30 -60.10 -47.60
N THR A 2 28.10 -60.21 -47.02
CA THR A 2 27.10 -59.14 -46.97
C THR A 2 27.05 -58.58 -45.58
N LEU A 3 27.43 -57.27 -45.43
CA LEU A 3 27.37 -56.50 -44.17
C LEU A 3 25.98 -55.89 -44.07
N HIS A 4 25.26 -56.27 -43.04
CA HIS A 4 23.98 -55.66 -42.67
C HIS A 4 24.25 -54.48 -41.73
N GLY A 5 23.96 -53.25 -42.18
CA GLY A 5 24.00 -52.08 -41.35
C GLY A 5 22.65 -51.86 -40.67
N THR A 6 22.63 -51.79 -39.34
CA THR A 6 21.47 -51.47 -38.49
C THR A 6 21.25 -49.94 -38.48
N PRO A 7 20.00 -49.44 -38.64
CA PRO A 7 19.75 -47.99 -38.52
C PRO A 7 19.64 -47.56 -37.08
N ALA A 8 20.42 -46.55 -36.69
CA ALA A 8 20.34 -45.87 -35.41
C ALA A 8 19.03 -45.05 -35.33
N ARG A 9 18.19 -45.34 -34.36
CA ARG A 9 17.00 -44.57 -34.02
C ARG A 9 17.42 -43.33 -33.24
N ALA A 10 17.30 -42.16 -33.85
CA ALA A 10 17.46 -40.86 -33.16
C ALA A 10 16.21 -40.59 -32.32
N ALA A 11 16.35 -40.64 -31.01
CA ALA A 11 15.32 -40.22 -30.07
C ALA A 11 15.25 -38.67 -30.07
N ARG A 12 14.14 -38.13 -30.56
CA ARG A 12 13.83 -36.71 -30.45
C ARG A 12 13.30 -36.41 -29.02
N LEU A 13 14.12 -35.79 -28.20
CA LEU A 13 13.73 -35.26 -26.89
C LEU A 13 12.87 -33.99 -27.16
N ALA A 14 11.55 -34.07 -26.96
CA ALA A 14 10.66 -32.92 -27.01
C ALA A 14 10.78 -32.20 -25.67
N LEU A 15 11.45 -31.06 -25.68
CA LEU A 15 11.50 -30.14 -24.54
C LEU A 15 10.15 -29.42 -24.46
N ALA A 16 9.26 -29.85 -23.56
CA ALA A 16 8.04 -29.13 -23.25
C ALA A 16 8.42 -27.88 -22.42
N LEU A 17 8.49 -26.73 -23.08
CA LEU A 17 8.47 -25.42 -22.36
C LEU A 17 7.08 -25.27 -21.74
N GLY A 18 6.98 -25.53 -20.43
CA GLY A 18 5.81 -25.12 -19.67
C GLY A 18 5.78 -23.59 -19.65
N LEU A 19 4.84 -22.97 -20.36
CA LEU A 19 4.46 -21.59 -20.09
C LEU A 19 3.85 -21.60 -18.68
N ALA A 20 4.63 -21.17 -17.69
CA ALA A 20 4.06 -20.70 -16.43
C ALA A 20 3.26 -19.45 -16.80
N ALA A 21 1.93 -19.55 -16.80
CA ALA A 21 1.08 -18.38 -16.85
C ALA A 21 1.45 -17.53 -15.62
N ALA A 22 2.03 -16.36 -15.85
CA ALA A 22 2.18 -15.38 -14.80
C ALA A 22 0.75 -15.03 -14.35
N ILE A 23 0.39 -15.45 -13.13
CA ILE A 23 -0.82 -14.96 -12.46
C ILE A 23 -0.54 -13.48 -12.29
N PRO A 24 -1.39 -12.57 -12.78
CA PRO A 24 -1.22 -11.16 -12.48
C PRO A 24 -1.20 -11.02 -10.96
N ALA A 25 -0.11 -10.50 -10.41
CA ALA A 25 -0.06 -10.14 -9.00
C ALA A 25 -1.06 -9.01 -8.82
N ALA A 26 -2.22 -9.31 -8.26
CA ALA A 26 -3.18 -8.30 -7.91
C ALA A 26 -2.62 -7.58 -6.68
N ALA A 27 -2.36 -6.28 -6.82
CA ALA A 27 -1.77 -5.50 -5.75
C ALA A 27 -2.73 -5.38 -4.55
N HIS A 28 -2.29 -5.85 -3.41
CA HIS A 28 -3.02 -5.70 -2.15
C HIS A 28 -2.67 -4.35 -1.52
N PHE A 29 -3.65 -3.59 -1.11
CA PHE A 29 -3.42 -2.30 -0.45
C PHE A 29 -4.07 -2.27 0.93
N GLN A 30 -3.27 -1.99 1.95
CA GLN A 30 -3.81 -1.56 3.23
C GLN A 30 -4.29 -0.11 3.08
N GLU A 31 -5.58 0.10 3.08
CA GLU A 31 -6.16 1.44 3.14
C GLU A 31 -6.14 1.98 4.57
N LEU A 32 -5.82 3.25 4.69
CA LEU A 32 -6.05 4.10 5.87
C LEU A 32 -6.60 5.43 5.35
N ILE A 33 -7.92 5.52 5.28
CA ILE A 33 -8.60 6.60 4.59
C ILE A 33 -9.36 7.47 5.59
N PRO A 34 -8.94 8.73 5.80
CA PRO A 34 -9.71 9.71 6.56
C PRO A 34 -10.90 10.24 5.76
N ALA A 35 -11.95 10.69 6.45
CA ALA A 35 -13.10 11.32 5.81
C ALA A 35 -12.72 12.57 4.99
N THR A 36 -11.67 13.28 5.41
CA THR A 36 -11.07 14.39 4.65
C THR A 36 -9.56 14.44 4.86
N GLU A 37 -8.83 14.95 3.88
CA GLU A 37 -7.39 15.21 3.96
C GLU A 37 -7.05 16.58 4.56
N VAL A 38 -8.07 17.45 4.72
CA VAL A 38 -7.90 18.78 5.30
C VAL A 38 -9.08 19.09 6.23
N VAL A 39 -8.77 19.47 7.46
CA VAL A 39 -9.73 20.00 8.43
C VAL A 39 -9.59 21.53 8.46
N THR A 40 -10.66 22.22 8.06
CA THR A 40 -10.68 23.69 8.01
C THR A 40 -11.17 24.31 9.31
N ALA A 41 -10.81 25.56 9.58
CA ALA A 41 -11.35 26.32 10.70
C ALA A 41 -12.88 26.47 10.53
N GLY A 42 -13.64 26.15 11.58
CA GLY A 42 -15.11 26.12 11.54
C GLY A 42 -15.72 24.88 10.88
N GLY A 43 -14.92 23.97 10.33
CA GLY A 43 -15.35 22.66 9.88
C GLY A 43 -15.45 21.63 11.01
N GLU A 44 -15.89 20.42 10.65
CA GLU A 44 -15.94 19.32 11.61
C GLU A 44 -14.52 18.91 12.02
N ALA A 45 -14.21 19.05 13.30
CA ALA A 45 -12.92 18.67 13.86
C ALA A 45 -12.83 17.18 14.24
N ARG A 46 -13.95 16.44 14.18
CA ARG A 46 -13.99 14.98 14.34
C ARG A 46 -13.70 14.31 13.01
N LEU A 47 -12.64 13.55 12.96
CA LEU A 47 -12.16 12.87 11.77
C LEU A 47 -12.44 11.37 11.89
N ALA A 48 -13.31 10.85 11.05
CA ALA A 48 -13.50 9.41 10.90
C ALA A 48 -12.37 8.84 10.04
N LEU A 49 -11.86 7.67 10.44
CA LEU A 49 -10.78 6.92 9.80
C LEU A 49 -11.29 5.51 9.49
N ALA A 50 -11.13 5.06 8.25
CA ALA A 50 -11.44 3.71 7.81
C ALA A 50 -10.16 2.94 7.47
N LEU A 51 -10.06 1.71 7.96
CA LEU A 51 -8.96 0.79 7.69
C LEU A 51 -9.52 -0.45 7.01
N THR A 52 -9.12 -0.68 5.76
CA THR A 52 -9.51 -1.85 4.97
C THR A 52 -8.30 -2.44 4.27
N PHE A 53 -8.35 -3.73 3.93
CA PHE A 53 -7.34 -4.38 3.10
C PHE A 53 -8.02 -4.90 1.84
N THR A 54 -7.63 -4.41 0.66
CA THR A 54 -8.41 -4.58 -0.57
C THR A 54 -7.58 -4.32 -1.84
N HIS A 55 -8.21 -4.49 -3.01
CA HIS A 55 -7.73 -4.02 -4.32
C HIS A 55 -8.48 -2.73 -4.68
N PRO A 56 -7.90 -1.54 -4.46
CA PRO A 56 -8.63 -0.27 -4.53
C PRO A 56 -9.17 0.04 -5.92
N MET A 57 -8.39 -0.21 -6.98
CA MET A 57 -8.80 0.06 -8.35
C MET A 57 -9.92 -0.87 -8.82
N GLU A 58 -9.93 -2.11 -8.35
CA GLU A 58 -10.97 -3.09 -8.66
C GLU A 58 -12.19 -2.99 -7.74
N ARG A 59 -12.11 -2.23 -6.64
CA ARG A 59 -13.14 -2.08 -5.60
C ARG A 59 -13.40 -3.37 -4.80
N GLY A 60 -12.36 -4.12 -4.53
CA GLY A 60 -12.45 -5.38 -3.80
C GLY A 60 -11.81 -6.56 -4.53
N PRO A 61 -11.85 -7.74 -3.95
CA PRO A 61 -12.52 -8.07 -2.69
C PRO A 61 -11.88 -7.39 -1.47
N VAL A 62 -12.66 -7.21 -0.41
CA VAL A 62 -12.12 -6.86 0.90
C VAL A 62 -11.57 -8.14 1.53
N MET A 63 -10.32 -8.12 1.94
CA MET A 63 -9.67 -9.22 2.66
C MET A 63 -9.93 -9.12 4.16
N ASP A 64 -9.81 -10.24 4.86
CA ASP A 64 -10.04 -10.32 6.30
C ASP A 64 -8.84 -9.77 7.06
N MET A 65 -8.96 -8.57 7.61
CA MET A 65 -7.90 -7.94 8.40
C MET A 65 -7.83 -8.56 9.80
N GLY A 66 -6.63 -9.02 10.19
CA GLY A 66 -6.32 -9.21 11.61
C GLY A 66 -6.34 -7.90 12.38
N GLU A 67 -6.45 -7.98 13.72
CA GLU A 67 -6.34 -6.79 14.56
C GLU A 67 -4.97 -6.12 14.37
N PRO A 68 -4.91 -4.82 14.06
CA PRO A 68 -3.64 -4.12 13.86
C PRO A 68 -2.70 -4.25 15.07
N VAL A 69 -1.42 -4.45 14.79
CA VAL A 69 -0.37 -4.49 15.81
C VAL A 69 -0.20 -3.12 16.47
N ARG A 70 -0.14 -2.07 15.64
CA ARG A 70 -0.12 -0.66 16.07
C ARG A 70 -1.07 0.17 15.21
N PHE A 71 -1.72 1.13 15.83
CA PHE A 71 -2.44 2.20 15.17
C PHE A 71 -2.24 3.48 15.96
N GLY A 72 -1.85 4.56 15.31
CA GLY A 72 -1.51 5.78 16.02
C GLY A 72 -1.50 7.01 15.14
N VAL A 73 -1.17 8.13 15.79
CA VAL A 73 -0.97 9.41 15.14
C VAL A 73 0.29 10.08 15.67
N LEU A 74 1.03 10.75 14.78
CA LEU A 74 2.03 11.74 15.12
C LEU A 74 1.47 13.11 14.72
N GLY A 75 1.24 13.95 15.70
CA GLY A 75 0.68 15.30 15.49
C GLY A 75 1.45 16.36 16.28
N PRO A 76 0.96 17.60 16.31
CA PRO A 76 1.63 18.72 17.01
C PRO A 76 1.86 18.47 18.51
N ALA A 77 1.00 17.69 19.15
CA ALA A 77 1.16 17.26 20.55
C ALA A 77 2.11 16.07 20.74
N GLY A 78 2.75 15.59 19.66
CA GLY A 78 3.58 14.40 19.67
C GLY A 78 2.83 13.13 19.24
N ARG A 79 3.38 11.98 19.59
CA ARG A 79 2.82 10.67 19.22
C ARG A 79 1.76 10.23 20.21
N ALA A 80 0.65 9.70 19.67
CA ALA A 80 -0.39 9.07 20.48
C ALA A 80 -0.72 7.67 19.93
N ASP A 81 -0.97 6.71 20.85
CA ASP A 81 -1.53 5.40 20.53
C ASP A 81 -3.05 5.52 20.37
N LEU A 82 -3.55 5.13 19.22
CA LEU A 82 -4.98 5.12 18.90
C LEU A 82 -5.56 3.70 18.80
N LYS A 83 -4.75 2.66 18.99
CA LYS A 83 -5.21 1.27 18.92
C LYS A 83 -6.43 0.99 19.82
N PRO A 84 -6.54 1.52 21.06
CA PRO A 84 -7.72 1.32 21.90
C PRO A 84 -9.01 1.95 21.33
N SER A 85 -8.91 2.88 20.37
CA SER A 85 -10.07 3.52 19.73
C SER A 85 -10.62 2.73 18.54
N LEU A 86 -9.89 1.69 18.08
CA LEU A 86 -10.30 0.87 16.94
C LEU A 86 -11.61 0.12 17.24
N LYS A 87 -12.53 0.22 16.31
CA LYS A 87 -13.77 -0.54 16.29
C LYS A 87 -13.72 -1.51 15.13
N ARG A 88 -13.83 -2.80 15.41
CA ARG A 88 -13.95 -3.82 14.37
C ARG A 88 -15.28 -3.67 13.67
N VAL A 89 -15.25 -3.70 12.35
CA VAL A 89 -16.42 -3.72 11.47
C VAL A 89 -16.36 -4.99 10.67
N GLU A 90 -17.46 -5.72 10.64
CA GLU A 90 -17.56 -6.98 9.91
C GLU A 90 -18.57 -6.82 8.78
N ALA A 91 -18.16 -7.17 7.56
CA ALA A 91 -19.01 -7.20 6.39
C ALA A 91 -18.68 -8.42 5.53
N ASN A 92 -19.69 -9.21 5.17
CA ASN A 92 -19.53 -10.43 4.36
C ASN A 92 -18.51 -11.43 4.93
N GLY A 93 -18.42 -11.56 6.27
CA GLY A 93 -17.48 -12.42 6.96
C GLY A 93 -16.03 -11.95 6.90
N LYS A 94 -15.79 -10.69 6.57
CA LYS A 94 -14.48 -10.06 6.54
C LYS A 94 -14.42 -8.92 7.53
N SER A 95 -13.29 -8.81 8.22
CA SER A 95 -13.03 -7.78 9.22
C SER A 95 -12.31 -6.59 8.60
N SER A 96 -12.72 -5.43 9.00
CA SER A 96 -12.06 -4.14 8.79
C SER A 96 -12.14 -3.34 10.09
N TYR A 97 -11.56 -2.15 10.13
CA TYR A 97 -11.57 -1.33 11.34
C TYR A 97 -11.94 0.11 11.04
N GLN A 98 -12.46 0.78 12.04
CA GLN A 98 -12.77 2.21 12.02
C GLN A 98 -12.31 2.84 13.32
N ALA A 99 -11.97 4.12 13.26
CA ALA A 99 -11.69 4.94 14.43
C ALA A 99 -12.20 6.37 14.21
N ASP A 100 -12.42 7.06 15.32
CA ASP A 100 -12.69 8.50 15.31
C ASP A 100 -11.55 9.22 16.03
N TYR A 101 -11.11 10.34 15.49
CA TYR A 101 -10.09 11.18 16.11
C TYR A 101 -10.58 12.62 16.21
N GLN A 102 -10.42 13.24 17.38
CA GLN A 102 -10.74 14.64 17.58
C GLN A 102 -9.49 15.49 17.35
N VAL A 103 -9.46 16.25 16.26
CA VAL A 103 -8.42 17.23 15.97
C VAL A 103 -8.60 18.42 16.93
N GLN A 104 -7.54 18.75 17.69
CA GLN A 104 -7.63 19.73 18.76
C GLN A 104 -6.89 21.04 18.48
N GLN A 105 -5.89 21.02 17.62
CA GLN A 105 -5.02 22.18 17.40
C GLN A 105 -4.51 22.23 15.95
N PRO A 106 -4.07 23.41 15.47
CA PRO A 106 -3.45 23.53 14.16
C PRO A 106 -2.20 22.68 14.02
N GLY A 107 -1.97 22.13 12.82
CA GLY A 107 -0.80 21.33 12.48
C GLY A 107 -1.13 20.16 11.55
N ASP A 108 -0.13 19.37 11.27
CA ASP A 108 -0.27 18.16 10.46
C ASP A 108 -0.33 16.92 11.33
N TYR A 109 -1.18 15.99 10.96
CA TYR A 109 -1.43 14.75 11.67
C TYR A 109 -1.10 13.59 10.76
N VAL A 110 -0.03 12.87 11.07
CA VAL A 110 0.38 11.65 10.37
C VAL A 110 -0.24 10.44 11.07
N PHE A 111 -1.36 9.94 10.56
CA PHE A 111 -1.95 8.69 11.02
C PHE A 111 -1.21 7.52 10.40
N PHE A 112 -1.01 6.45 11.17
CA PHE A 112 -0.30 5.27 10.70
C PHE A 112 -0.87 3.99 11.28
N VAL A 113 -0.72 2.90 10.54
CA VAL A 113 -1.09 1.54 10.95
C VAL A 113 0.03 0.57 10.61
N GLU A 114 0.34 -0.30 11.56
CA GLU A 114 1.07 -1.55 11.36
C GLU A 114 0.03 -2.68 11.46
N PRO A 115 -0.34 -3.30 10.33
CA PRO A 115 -1.34 -4.36 10.32
C PRO A 115 -0.78 -5.65 10.91
N ALA A 116 -1.66 -6.57 11.32
CA ALA A 116 -1.28 -7.95 11.49
C ALA A 116 -0.87 -8.55 10.12
N PRO A 117 0.11 -9.47 10.09
CA PRO A 117 0.48 -10.13 8.85
C PRO A 117 -0.71 -10.87 8.23
N TYR A 118 -0.93 -10.66 6.94
CA TYR A 118 -1.96 -11.33 6.15
C TYR A 118 -1.34 -12.49 5.38
N TRP A 119 -1.99 -13.67 5.40
CA TRP A 119 -1.57 -14.81 4.59
C TRP A 119 -2.22 -14.75 3.21
N GLU A 120 -1.40 -14.65 2.16
CA GLU A 120 -1.85 -14.71 0.78
C GLU A 120 -1.53 -16.10 0.18
N PRO A 121 -2.54 -17.00 0.15
CA PRO A 121 -2.32 -18.38 -0.30
C PRO A 121 -2.02 -18.47 -1.79
N GLY A 122 -2.51 -17.53 -2.61
CA GLY A 122 -2.29 -17.52 -4.07
C GLY A 122 -0.83 -17.28 -4.44
N GLU A 123 -0.14 -16.46 -3.65
CA GLU A 123 1.28 -16.12 -3.84
C GLU A 123 2.21 -16.90 -2.90
N GLY A 124 1.68 -17.49 -1.85
CA GLY A 124 2.46 -18.26 -0.88
C GLY A 124 3.31 -17.39 0.03
N VAL A 125 2.90 -16.16 0.31
CA VAL A 125 3.63 -15.16 1.11
C VAL A 125 2.80 -14.62 2.27
N MET A 126 3.45 -14.11 3.31
CA MET A 126 2.83 -13.24 4.30
C MET A 126 2.99 -11.79 3.87
N ILE A 127 1.93 -11.00 3.93
CA ILE A 127 1.92 -9.58 3.55
C ILE A 127 1.82 -8.71 4.81
N VAL A 128 2.68 -7.69 4.91
CA VAL A 128 2.64 -6.67 5.95
C VAL A 128 2.78 -5.29 5.32
N HIS A 129 1.67 -4.57 5.16
CA HIS A 129 1.63 -3.27 4.50
C HIS A 129 1.51 -2.13 5.52
N TYR A 130 2.66 -1.65 6.00
CA TYR A 130 2.77 -0.46 6.86
C TYR A 130 2.24 0.76 6.14
N THR A 131 1.20 1.37 6.68
CA THR A 131 0.48 2.41 5.95
C THR A 131 0.38 3.70 6.74
N LYS A 132 0.49 4.83 6.05
CA LYS A 132 0.23 6.15 6.62
C LYS A 132 -0.60 7.05 5.70
N VAL A 133 -1.20 8.05 6.31
CA VAL A 133 -1.90 9.15 5.65
C VAL A 133 -1.68 10.44 6.44
N VAL A 134 -1.61 11.55 5.75
CA VAL A 134 -1.43 12.87 6.39
C VAL A 134 -2.69 13.70 6.22
N VAL A 135 -3.12 14.30 7.33
CA VAL A 135 -4.24 15.26 7.38
C VAL A 135 -3.73 16.59 7.87
N GLY A 136 -3.90 17.64 7.05
CA GLY A 136 -3.60 19.01 7.46
C GLY A 136 -4.77 19.62 8.23
N ALA A 137 -4.49 20.32 9.33
CA ALA A 137 -5.53 20.91 10.16
C ALA A 137 -5.30 22.40 10.42
N PHE A 138 -6.35 23.16 10.22
CA PHE A 138 -6.45 24.60 10.56
C PHE A 138 -5.35 25.48 9.96
N GLY A 139 -4.70 25.02 8.87
CA GLY A 139 -3.80 25.80 8.02
C GLY A 139 -2.36 25.98 8.52
N ALA A 140 -1.91 25.26 9.55
CA ALA A 140 -0.53 25.39 10.05
C ALA A 140 0.54 24.88 9.08
N GLY A 141 0.33 23.73 8.42
CA GLY A 141 1.19 23.21 7.35
C GLY A 141 2.59 22.78 7.76
N GLU A 142 2.77 22.31 9.00
CA GLU A 142 4.06 21.87 9.56
C GLU A 142 3.98 20.42 10.05
N GLY A 143 4.92 19.55 9.63
CA GLY A 143 5.02 18.17 10.08
C GLY A 143 4.52 17.11 9.09
N TRP A 144 4.05 17.51 7.91
CA TRP A 144 3.53 16.61 6.88
C TRP A 144 4.57 15.63 6.31
N ASP A 145 5.86 15.97 6.38
CA ASP A 145 7.01 15.19 5.91
C ASP A 145 7.60 14.25 6.97
N ALA A 146 7.02 14.24 8.17
CA ALA A 146 7.52 13.44 9.27
C ALA A 146 7.49 11.95 8.96
N THR A 147 8.55 11.25 9.35
CA THR A 147 8.58 9.79 9.44
C THR A 147 8.06 9.34 10.80
N VAL A 148 7.28 8.26 10.79
CA VAL A 148 6.74 7.68 12.03
C VAL A 148 7.52 6.44 12.50
N GLY A 149 8.59 6.07 11.75
CA GLY A 149 9.48 4.95 12.10
C GLY A 149 8.83 3.59 11.84
N LEU A 150 8.09 3.45 10.76
CA LEU A 150 7.66 2.16 10.25
C LEU A 150 8.85 1.44 9.59
N PRO A 151 8.93 0.10 9.64
CA PRO A 151 10.01 -0.67 9.03
C PRO A 151 10.21 -0.38 7.55
N VAL A 152 9.12 -0.29 6.78
CA VAL A 152 9.11 0.27 5.42
C VAL A 152 8.20 1.48 5.40
N GLU A 153 8.69 2.61 4.91
CA GLU A 153 7.98 3.88 4.97
C GLU A 153 8.29 4.76 3.76
N ILE A 154 7.29 5.42 3.22
CA ILE A 154 7.47 6.47 2.22
C ILE A 154 7.53 7.82 2.93
N GLU A 155 8.66 8.51 2.86
CA GLU A 155 8.79 9.92 3.28
C GLU A 155 8.32 10.82 2.13
N PRO A 156 7.28 11.65 2.30
CA PRO A 156 6.83 12.52 1.24
C PRO A 156 7.82 13.68 1.00
N LEU A 157 8.05 14.02 -0.27
CA LEU A 157 8.79 15.19 -0.73
C LEU A 157 7.88 16.28 -1.29
N VAL A 158 6.60 16.00 -1.34
CA VAL A 158 5.52 16.91 -1.69
C VAL A 158 4.45 16.74 -0.62
N ARG A 159 3.89 17.84 -0.14
CA ARG A 159 2.83 17.81 0.87
C ARG A 159 1.67 16.92 0.37
N PRO A 160 1.30 15.84 1.10
CA PRO A 160 0.40 14.81 0.57
C PRO A 160 -1.09 15.16 0.71
N TYR A 161 -1.43 16.43 0.89
CA TYR A 161 -2.79 16.96 0.90
C TYR A 161 -2.83 18.36 0.25
N GLY A 162 -4.03 18.84 -0.11
CA GLY A 162 -4.19 20.11 -0.81
C GLY A 162 -3.59 20.07 -2.21
N LEU A 163 -3.72 18.95 -2.91
CA LEU A 163 -3.21 18.71 -4.24
C LEU A 163 -4.35 18.74 -5.26
N TRP A 164 -4.06 19.35 -6.41
CA TRP A 164 -4.95 19.34 -7.55
C TRP A 164 -4.71 18.13 -8.45
N THR A 165 -5.74 17.70 -9.17
CA THR A 165 -5.60 16.73 -10.25
C THR A 165 -4.50 17.15 -11.21
N GLY A 166 -3.61 16.22 -11.57
CA GLY A 166 -2.42 16.47 -12.39
C GLY A 166 -1.17 16.88 -11.59
N ASN A 167 -1.30 17.20 -10.29
CA ASN A 167 -0.11 17.44 -9.49
C ASN A 167 0.78 16.20 -9.38
N LEU A 168 2.08 16.46 -9.34
CA LEU A 168 3.08 15.42 -9.13
C LEU A 168 3.24 15.15 -7.64
N PHE A 169 3.09 13.88 -7.24
CA PHE A 169 3.54 13.40 -5.94
C PHE A 169 4.96 12.85 -6.03
N ARG A 170 5.77 13.12 -5.02
CA ARG A 170 7.13 12.62 -4.87
C ARG A 170 7.33 12.11 -3.46
N GLY A 171 8.10 11.02 -3.34
CA GLY A 171 8.46 10.45 -2.05
C GLY A 171 9.79 9.72 -2.10
N ILE A 172 10.35 9.42 -0.94
CA ILE A 172 11.53 8.57 -0.77
C ILE A 172 11.07 7.26 -0.13
N VAL A 173 11.35 6.14 -0.77
CA VAL A 173 11.18 4.82 -0.16
C VAL A 173 12.29 4.60 0.86
N LYS A 174 11.91 4.26 2.09
CA LYS A 174 12.84 3.96 3.17
C LYS A 174 12.57 2.58 3.78
N LYS A 175 13.63 1.85 4.12
CA LYS A 175 13.62 0.67 4.98
C LYS A 175 14.50 0.95 6.19
N ASP A 176 13.96 0.81 7.39
CA ASP A 176 14.66 1.12 8.66
C ASP A 176 15.29 2.52 8.65
N GLY A 177 14.54 3.51 8.11
CA GLY A 177 14.97 4.90 8.01
C GLY A 177 15.98 5.22 6.91
N LYS A 178 16.44 4.23 6.12
CA LYS A 178 17.42 4.42 5.04
C LYS A 178 16.76 4.35 3.68
N PRO A 179 17.13 5.24 2.72
CA PRO A 179 16.62 5.17 1.36
C PRO A 179 16.88 3.81 0.72
N VAL A 180 15.92 3.33 -0.07
CA VAL A 180 16.02 2.08 -0.84
C VAL A 180 16.15 2.41 -2.32
N PRO A 181 17.35 2.31 -2.91
CA PRO A 181 17.55 2.54 -4.33
C PRO A 181 16.74 1.57 -5.19
N PHE A 182 16.17 2.09 -6.27
CA PHE A 182 15.49 1.32 -7.31
C PHE A 182 14.30 0.49 -6.84
N ALA A 183 13.73 0.81 -5.67
CA ALA A 183 12.53 0.16 -5.16
C ALA A 183 11.39 0.25 -6.17
N ALA A 184 10.65 -0.84 -6.35
CA ALA A 184 9.39 -0.81 -7.07
C ALA A 184 8.33 -0.13 -6.20
N VAL A 185 7.53 0.74 -6.83
CA VAL A 185 6.39 1.40 -6.19
C VAL A 185 5.16 1.15 -7.05
N GLU A 186 4.19 0.48 -6.48
CA GLU A 186 2.88 0.27 -7.09
C GLU A 186 1.97 1.44 -6.77
N VAL A 187 1.16 1.82 -7.76
CA VAL A 187 0.27 2.97 -7.67
C VAL A 187 -1.13 2.56 -8.10
N GLU A 188 -2.08 2.74 -7.21
CA GLU A 188 -3.50 2.54 -7.51
C GLU A 188 -4.34 3.76 -7.12
N TRP A 189 -5.32 4.06 -7.97
CA TRP A 189 -6.38 4.98 -7.64
C TRP A 189 -7.53 4.23 -6.95
N ARG A 190 -8.02 4.78 -5.84
CA ARG A 190 -9.20 4.23 -5.17
C ARG A 190 -10.44 4.53 -5.99
N ASN A 191 -10.84 3.56 -6.80
CA ASN A 191 -11.91 3.68 -7.79
C ASN A 191 -13.28 3.83 -7.12
N ASP A 192 -13.99 4.89 -7.49
CA ASP A 192 -15.38 5.12 -7.07
C ASP A 192 -16.43 4.37 -7.90
N GLY A 193 -15.96 3.56 -8.86
CA GLY A 193 -16.79 2.82 -9.80
C GLY A 193 -17.01 3.54 -11.14
N SER A 194 -16.44 4.72 -11.32
CA SER A 194 -16.56 5.50 -12.55
C SER A 194 -15.61 5.06 -13.66
N VAL A 195 -14.58 4.24 -13.33
CA VAL A 195 -13.58 3.77 -14.28
C VAL A 195 -13.58 2.24 -14.35
N LYS A 196 -13.62 1.73 -15.58
CA LYS A 196 -13.33 0.32 -15.86
C LYS A 196 -11.94 0.27 -16.50
N PRO A 197 -10.93 -0.36 -15.85
CA PRO A 197 -9.62 -0.52 -16.44
C PRO A 197 -9.70 -1.29 -17.75
N PRO A 198 -8.98 -0.87 -18.81
CA PRO A 198 -9.01 -1.57 -20.09
C PRO A 198 -8.19 -2.87 -20.07
N ALA A 199 -7.20 -3.00 -19.16
CA ALA A 199 -6.35 -4.19 -18.98
C ALA A 199 -5.60 -4.08 -17.64
N ASP A 200 -5.04 -5.19 -17.15
CA ASP A 200 -4.35 -5.30 -15.86
C ASP A 200 -3.28 -4.21 -15.59
N PRO A 201 -2.42 -3.80 -16.57
CA PRO A 201 -1.44 -2.73 -16.30
C PRO A 201 -2.05 -1.36 -15.97
N PHE A 202 -3.37 -1.17 -16.18
CA PHE A 202 -4.12 0.02 -15.76
C PHE A 202 -4.78 -0.14 -14.38
N VAL A 203 -4.81 -1.35 -13.83
CA VAL A 203 -5.26 -1.59 -12.46
C VAL A 203 -4.17 -1.11 -11.52
N THR A 204 -3.02 -1.76 -11.56
CA THR A 204 -1.84 -1.42 -10.79
C THR A 204 -0.76 -0.87 -11.73
N GLN A 205 -0.39 0.39 -11.53
CA GLN A 205 0.73 0.98 -12.27
C GLN A 205 2.00 0.83 -11.45
N VAL A 206 3.10 0.52 -12.12
CA VAL A 206 4.39 0.28 -11.46
C VAL A 206 5.41 1.31 -11.92
N ILE A 207 6.03 1.99 -10.96
CA ILE A 207 7.16 2.89 -11.18
C ILE A 207 8.36 2.43 -10.36
N LYS A 208 9.56 2.91 -10.71
CA LYS A 208 10.78 2.64 -9.94
C LYS A 208 11.32 3.93 -9.32
N ALA A 209 11.76 3.82 -8.08
CA ALA A 209 12.57 4.85 -7.46
C ALA A 209 13.94 4.97 -8.17
N ASP A 210 14.57 6.11 -8.07
CA ASP A 210 15.94 6.35 -8.54
C ASP A 210 17.01 5.77 -7.59
N GLY A 211 18.28 6.08 -7.87
CA GLY A 211 19.42 5.65 -7.03
C GLY A 211 19.44 6.23 -5.60
N ASN A 212 18.61 7.21 -5.30
CA ASN A 212 18.42 7.81 -3.98
C ASN A 212 17.12 7.33 -3.30
N GLY A 213 16.40 6.38 -3.92
CA GLY A 213 15.11 5.92 -3.42
C GLY A 213 13.94 6.87 -3.72
N VAL A 214 14.14 7.91 -4.55
CA VAL A 214 13.13 8.91 -4.88
C VAL A 214 12.28 8.46 -6.06
N PHE A 215 10.96 8.54 -5.91
CA PHE A 215 10.01 8.34 -7.01
C PHE A 215 9.15 9.58 -7.25
N SER A 216 8.51 9.62 -8.42
CA SER A 216 7.59 10.68 -8.80
C SER A 216 6.47 10.12 -9.65
N TYR A 217 5.24 10.58 -9.42
CA TYR A 217 4.06 10.17 -10.18
C TYR A 217 3.04 11.30 -10.28
N ALA A 218 2.56 11.60 -11.49
CA ALA A 218 1.50 12.58 -11.71
C ALA A 218 0.14 11.89 -11.57
N MET A 219 -0.70 12.39 -10.68
CA MET A 219 -2.02 11.83 -10.38
C MET A 219 -3.07 12.41 -11.35
N PRO A 220 -3.51 11.66 -12.38
CA PRO A 220 -4.31 12.22 -13.49
C PRO A 220 -5.78 12.44 -13.16
N ARG A 221 -6.24 12.11 -11.94
CA ARG A 221 -7.65 12.11 -11.56
C ARG A 221 -7.85 12.53 -10.11
N ALA A 222 -8.96 13.18 -9.81
CA ALA A 222 -9.37 13.47 -8.44
C ALA A 222 -9.68 12.18 -7.68
N GLY A 223 -9.41 12.16 -6.38
CA GLY A 223 -9.65 11.04 -5.49
C GLY A 223 -8.41 10.61 -4.71
N TRP A 224 -8.51 9.46 -4.04
CA TRP A 224 -7.44 8.88 -3.26
C TRP A 224 -6.50 8.02 -4.12
N TRP A 225 -5.21 8.23 -3.95
CA TRP A 225 -4.13 7.50 -4.60
C TRP A 225 -3.28 6.81 -3.56
N GLY A 226 -3.12 5.50 -3.67
CA GLY A 226 -2.22 4.71 -2.87
C GLY A 226 -0.89 4.52 -3.58
N PHE A 227 0.20 4.74 -2.85
CA PHE A 227 1.57 4.45 -3.28
C PHE A 227 2.12 3.37 -2.36
N ALA A 228 2.48 2.21 -2.89
CA ALA A 228 2.95 1.05 -2.16
C ALA A 228 4.37 0.69 -2.61
N ALA A 229 5.37 0.97 -1.79
CA ALA A 229 6.72 0.48 -2.02
C ALA A 229 6.83 -0.95 -1.49
N LEU A 230 7.04 -1.92 -2.38
CA LEU A 230 7.09 -3.34 -2.04
C LEU A 230 8.54 -3.84 -1.94
N LEU A 231 8.85 -4.46 -0.82
CA LEU A 231 10.18 -4.99 -0.50
C LEU A 231 10.06 -6.41 0.06
N GLU A 232 11.11 -7.19 -0.14
CA GLU A 232 11.22 -8.50 0.50
C GLU A 232 11.58 -8.35 1.99
N GLY A 233 10.91 -9.15 2.83
CA GLY A 233 11.19 -9.23 4.26
C GLY A 233 12.49 -9.99 4.53
N ASP A 234 13.25 -9.55 5.53
CA ASP A 234 14.55 -10.14 5.89
C ASP A 234 14.43 -11.54 6.52
N ARG A 235 13.23 -11.88 7.01
CA ARG A 235 12.97 -13.14 7.72
C ARG A 235 11.63 -13.71 7.33
N PRO A 236 11.52 -15.03 7.16
CA PRO A 236 10.26 -15.68 6.93
C PRO A 236 9.33 -15.55 8.16
N LEU A 237 8.03 -15.54 7.92
CA LEU A 237 7.00 -15.70 8.94
C LEU A 237 6.29 -17.05 8.79
N ALA A 238 5.73 -17.54 9.90
CA ALA A 238 4.92 -18.76 9.85
C ALA A 238 3.54 -18.43 9.24
N ASN A 239 3.15 -19.20 8.22
CA ASN A 239 1.78 -19.15 7.71
C ASN A 239 0.78 -19.82 8.69
N PRO A 240 -0.53 -19.82 8.47
CA PRO A 240 -1.53 -20.43 9.35
C PRO A 240 -1.32 -21.94 9.62
N GLN A 241 -0.53 -22.62 8.76
CA GLN A 241 -0.16 -24.03 8.94
C GLN A 241 1.17 -24.22 9.69
N GLY A 242 1.78 -23.13 10.21
CA GLY A 242 3.04 -23.15 10.92
C GLY A 242 4.28 -23.28 10.02
N LYS A 243 4.13 -23.24 8.70
CA LYS A 243 5.25 -23.33 7.76
C LYS A 243 5.89 -21.96 7.55
N PRO A 244 7.24 -21.83 7.65
CA PRO A 244 7.94 -20.60 7.28
C PRO A 244 7.74 -20.28 5.80
N VAL A 245 7.32 -19.05 5.48
CA VAL A 245 7.09 -18.56 4.11
C VAL A 245 7.72 -17.18 3.96
N PRO A 246 8.04 -16.74 2.73
CA PRO A 246 8.52 -15.40 2.46
C PRO A 246 7.55 -14.33 2.95
N VAL A 247 8.06 -13.12 3.15
CA VAL A 247 7.27 -11.96 3.58
C VAL A 247 7.41 -10.85 2.57
N GLU A 248 6.29 -10.30 2.13
CA GLU A 248 6.22 -9.04 1.43
C GLU A 248 6.03 -7.92 2.46
N LEU A 249 6.93 -6.95 2.46
CA LEU A 249 6.81 -5.73 3.26
C LEU A 249 6.41 -4.56 2.35
N GLY A 250 5.29 -3.95 2.64
CA GLY A 250 4.85 -2.73 1.95
C GLY A 250 5.03 -1.50 2.82
N GLY A 251 5.56 -0.42 2.25
CA GLY A 251 5.49 0.91 2.83
C GLY A 251 4.49 1.75 2.03
N LEU A 252 3.35 2.09 2.61
CA LEU A 252 2.25 2.73 1.90
C LEU A 252 1.98 4.16 2.40
N ILE A 253 1.63 5.03 1.46
CA ILE A 253 1.07 6.34 1.75
C ILE A 253 -0.16 6.62 0.88
N TRP A 254 -1.21 7.16 1.49
CA TRP A 254 -2.41 7.61 0.79
C TRP A 254 -2.40 9.12 0.62
N VAL A 255 -2.68 9.56 -0.61
CA VAL A 255 -2.65 10.97 -1.03
C VAL A 255 -3.95 11.29 -1.76
N ARG A 256 -4.51 12.47 -1.53
CA ARG A 256 -5.75 12.89 -2.21
C ARG A 256 -5.54 14.08 -3.12
N THR A 257 -6.11 13.99 -4.33
CA THR A 257 -6.24 15.11 -5.26
C THR A 257 -7.69 15.55 -5.41
N ARG A 258 -7.89 16.82 -5.77
CA ARG A 258 -9.19 17.42 -6.10
C ARG A 258 -9.13 18.12 -7.45
N ASP A 259 -10.24 18.18 -8.16
CA ASP A 259 -10.35 19.02 -9.35
C ASP A 259 -10.45 20.50 -8.94
N MET A 260 -9.89 21.39 -9.80
CA MET A 260 -10.01 22.84 -9.62
C MET A 260 -11.41 23.35 -9.95
#